data_6dbf71c02f5d3a8848cd6ed377da3225
#
_entry.id   6dbf71c02f5d3a8848cd6ed377da3225
#
_cell.length_a   1.000
_cell.length_b   1.000
_cell.length_c   1.000
_cell.angle_alpha   90.00
_cell.angle_beta   90.00
_cell.angle_gamma   90.00
#
_symmetry.space_group_name_H-M   'P 1'
#
loop_
_entity.id
_entity.type
_entity.pdbx_description
1 polymer ?
#
loop_
_entity_poly.entity_id
_entity_poly.type
_entity_poly.pdbx_seq_one_letter_code
_entity_poly.pdbx_strand_id
1 'polypeptide(L)'
;MTEQERWFAADAGVQSLGLSLAADTEAYAGHLSKARELTRQSVDSALRADSSENGAIFWEIAALREAAFGNRTEARRAAATGLKLAPAAQGVSAEAALTYAMIGDALTAETLAQALNKRYPLDTQMQSLWVPTIEAQLAINRKAPGAVRLLQNASPPIEFGAIQFANSISCLYPTYIRGQAYLLSEQGAAAAAEFQKILDHSGIVWNCWTGALAHVGVARANALQAKNSTGADGDAARNRALAAYKDFLTLWKDADPDIPVYRQAKAEYAKLQ
;
A
#
# COMPACT_ATOMS: atom_id res chain seq x y z
N MET A 1 -23.58 1.58 -0.44
CA MET A 1 -22.78 1.10 0.73
C MET A 1 -23.66 0.43 1.79
N THR A 2 -24.67 1.07 2.34
CA THR A 2 -25.53 0.50 3.42
C THR A 2 -26.28 -0.80 3.09
N GLU A 3 -26.61 -1.06 1.82
CA GLU A 3 -27.27 -2.31 1.41
C GLU A 3 -26.28 -3.47 1.33
N GLN A 4 -25.09 -3.25 0.77
CA GLN A 4 -24.02 -4.22 0.76
C GLN A 4 -23.53 -4.55 2.18
N GLU A 5 -23.41 -3.55 3.05
CA GLU A 5 -23.04 -3.76 4.45
C GLU A 5 -24.07 -4.64 5.19
N ARG A 6 -25.39 -4.44 4.94
CA ARG A 6 -26.43 -5.30 5.49
C ARG A 6 -26.36 -6.73 4.96
N TRP A 7 -26.07 -6.89 3.67
CA TRP A 7 -25.92 -8.21 3.07
C TRP A 7 -24.75 -8.98 3.70
N PHE A 8 -23.55 -8.35 3.81
CA PHE A 8 -22.42 -8.94 4.49
C PHE A 8 -22.72 -9.27 5.97
N ALA A 9 -23.43 -8.41 6.68
CA ALA A 9 -23.77 -8.65 8.07
C ALA A 9 -24.77 -9.80 8.29
N ALA A 10 -25.59 -10.09 7.28
CA ALA A 10 -26.61 -11.14 7.33
C ALA A 10 -26.05 -12.54 7.06
N ASP A 11 -24.89 -12.65 6.39
CA ASP A 11 -24.25 -13.91 6.05
C ASP A 11 -22.99 -14.11 6.90
N ALA A 12 -23.04 -15.03 7.86
CA ALA A 12 -21.93 -15.31 8.77
C ALA A 12 -20.65 -15.76 8.05
N GLY A 13 -20.76 -16.39 6.86
CA GLY A 13 -19.63 -16.88 6.08
C GLY A 13 -18.82 -15.74 5.42
N VAL A 14 -19.45 -14.59 5.17
CA VAL A 14 -18.81 -13.45 4.50
C VAL A 14 -18.69 -12.20 5.36
N GLN A 15 -19.22 -12.22 6.58
CA GLN A 15 -19.19 -11.07 7.51
C GLN A 15 -17.76 -10.54 7.74
N SER A 16 -16.80 -11.44 7.90
CA SER A 16 -15.40 -11.06 8.13
C SER A 16 -14.82 -10.31 6.95
N LEU A 17 -15.14 -10.71 5.73
CA LEU A 17 -14.73 -10.02 4.50
C LEU A 17 -15.35 -8.62 4.41
N GLY A 18 -16.65 -8.49 4.68
CA GLY A 18 -17.34 -7.19 4.68
C GLY A 18 -16.73 -6.21 5.67
N LEU A 19 -16.37 -6.67 6.87
CA LEU A 19 -15.69 -5.86 7.89
C LEU A 19 -14.27 -5.44 7.45
N SER A 20 -13.54 -6.34 6.77
CA SER A 20 -12.22 -6.00 6.21
C SER A 20 -12.31 -4.93 5.12
N LEU A 21 -13.27 -5.06 4.20
CA LEU A 21 -13.52 -4.05 3.17
C LEU A 21 -13.94 -2.70 3.75
N ALA A 22 -14.77 -2.72 4.81
CA ALA A 22 -15.15 -1.52 5.53
C ALA A 22 -13.93 -0.87 6.22
N ALA A 23 -13.02 -1.67 6.80
CA ALA A 23 -11.78 -1.18 7.39
C ALA A 23 -10.90 -0.47 6.34
N ASP A 24 -10.77 -1.04 5.15
CA ASP A 24 -10.01 -0.42 4.06
C ASP A 24 -10.67 0.88 3.56
N THR A 25 -12.00 0.93 3.49
CA THR A 25 -12.75 2.14 3.13
C THR A 25 -12.50 3.28 4.14
N GLU A 26 -12.55 2.99 5.42
CA GLU A 26 -12.26 3.98 6.47
C GLU A 26 -10.79 4.43 6.41
N ALA A 27 -9.88 3.51 6.17
CA ALA A 27 -8.46 3.84 6.02
C ALA A 27 -8.18 4.68 4.77
N TYR A 28 -8.88 4.41 3.66
CA TYR A 28 -8.78 5.22 2.44
C TYR A 28 -9.15 6.69 2.68
N ALA A 29 -10.11 6.92 3.57
CA ALA A 29 -10.52 8.27 3.99
C ALA A 29 -9.65 8.86 5.13
N GLY A 30 -8.68 8.10 5.65
CA GLY A 30 -7.81 8.53 6.74
C GLY A 30 -8.37 8.31 8.16
N HIS A 31 -9.51 7.62 8.31
CA HIS A 31 -10.12 7.29 9.62
C HIS A 31 -9.44 6.04 10.21
N LEU A 32 -8.16 6.16 10.54
CA LEU A 32 -7.33 5.03 10.91
C LEU A 32 -7.79 4.34 12.21
N SER A 33 -8.26 5.10 13.19
CA SER A 33 -8.79 4.58 14.46
C SER A 33 -10.00 3.65 14.21
N LYS A 34 -10.90 4.06 13.32
CA LYS A 34 -12.06 3.26 12.92
C LYS A 34 -11.65 2.04 12.11
N ALA A 35 -10.70 2.21 11.19
CA ALA A 35 -10.14 1.10 10.42
C ALA A 35 -9.53 0.01 11.31
N ARG A 36 -8.79 0.40 12.35
CA ARG A 36 -8.24 -0.52 13.36
C ARG A 36 -9.31 -1.28 14.13
N GLU A 37 -10.40 -0.60 14.50
CA GLU A 37 -11.54 -1.24 15.17
C GLU A 37 -12.17 -2.30 14.26
N LEU A 38 -12.50 -1.94 13.02
CA LEU A 38 -13.10 -2.84 12.03
C LEU A 38 -12.18 -4.02 11.68
N THR A 39 -10.86 -3.79 11.59
CA THR A 39 -9.89 -4.87 11.42
C THR A 39 -9.98 -5.90 12.55
N ARG A 40 -10.04 -5.47 13.81
CA ARG A 40 -10.19 -6.40 14.94
C ARG A 40 -11.50 -7.19 14.84
N GLN A 41 -12.60 -6.52 14.54
CA GLN A 41 -13.91 -7.17 14.35
C GLN A 41 -13.89 -8.17 13.20
N SER A 42 -13.23 -7.83 12.08
CA SER A 42 -13.05 -8.70 10.92
C SER A 42 -12.29 -9.99 11.29
N VAL A 43 -11.15 -9.85 11.97
CA VAL A 43 -10.34 -10.98 12.45
C VAL A 43 -11.14 -11.85 13.43
N ASP A 44 -11.79 -11.24 14.42
CA ASP A 44 -12.60 -11.98 15.40
C ASP A 44 -13.75 -12.75 14.70
N SER A 45 -14.37 -12.16 13.68
CA SER A 45 -15.39 -12.82 12.87
C SER A 45 -14.81 -13.99 12.07
N ALA A 46 -13.64 -13.83 11.45
CA ALA A 46 -12.95 -14.91 10.73
C ALA A 46 -12.60 -16.09 11.65
N LEU A 47 -12.06 -15.80 12.85
CA LEU A 47 -11.70 -16.82 13.82
C LEU A 47 -12.92 -17.58 14.35
N ARG A 48 -14.05 -16.92 14.58
CA ARG A 48 -15.31 -17.60 14.96
C ARG A 48 -15.84 -18.52 13.85
N ALA A 49 -15.48 -18.25 12.60
CA ALA A 49 -15.83 -19.09 11.44
C ALA A 49 -14.74 -20.11 11.08
N ASP A 50 -13.83 -20.41 12.00
CA ASP A 50 -12.68 -21.33 11.80
C ASP A 50 -11.80 -20.96 10.57
N SER A 51 -11.80 -19.69 10.18
CA SER A 51 -11.05 -19.19 9.02
C SER A 51 -9.79 -18.43 9.47
N SER A 52 -8.84 -19.12 10.08
CA SER A 52 -7.61 -18.53 10.63
C SER A 52 -6.76 -17.87 9.55
N GLU A 53 -6.72 -18.41 8.33
CA GLU A 53 -5.98 -17.83 7.20
C GLU A 53 -6.55 -16.48 6.80
N ASN A 54 -7.88 -16.35 6.68
CA ASN A 54 -8.51 -15.06 6.40
C ASN A 54 -8.22 -14.04 7.51
N GLY A 55 -8.33 -14.47 8.78
CA GLY A 55 -7.98 -13.61 9.92
C GLY A 55 -6.53 -13.13 9.87
N ALA A 56 -5.60 -14.01 9.45
CA ALA A 56 -4.20 -13.67 9.27
C ALA A 56 -4.00 -12.65 8.14
N ILE A 57 -4.63 -12.87 6.98
CA ILE A 57 -4.56 -11.93 5.85
C ILE A 57 -5.14 -10.56 6.23
N PHE A 58 -6.23 -10.49 6.99
CA PHE A 58 -6.76 -9.20 7.44
C PHE A 58 -5.78 -8.44 8.35
N TRP A 59 -4.98 -9.15 9.15
CA TRP A 59 -3.87 -8.55 9.88
C TRP A 59 -2.76 -8.05 8.95
N GLU A 60 -2.42 -8.78 7.87
CA GLU A 60 -1.39 -8.35 6.94
C GLU A 60 -1.83 -7.13 6.09
N ILE A 61 -3.08 -7.09 5.66
CA ILE A 61 -3.66 -5.91 5.00
C ILE A 61 -3.55 -4.68 5.92
N ALA A 62 -3.90 -4.85 7.19
CA ALA A 62 -3.73 -3.79 8.18
C ALA A 62 -2.25 -3.42 8.40
N ALA A 63 -1.35 -4.39 8.41
CA ALA A 63 0.09 -4.16 8.57
C ALA A 63 0.68 -3.32 7.43
N LEU A 64 0.35 -3.64 6.18
CA LEU A 64 0.75 -2.88 5.00
C LEU A 64 0.24 -1.43 5.06
N ARG A 65 -1.02 -1.25 5.45
CA ARG A 65 -1.63 0.06 5.64
C ARG A 65 -0.92 0.88 6.73
N GLU A 66 -0.66 0.28 7.89
CA GLU A 66 0.07 0.94 8.98
C GLU A 66 1.49 1.33 8.56
N ALA A 67 2.17 0.45 7.82
CA ALA A 67 3.50 0.72 7.29
C ALA A 67 3.48 1.92 6.32
N ALA A 68 2.52 1.94 5.39
CA ALA A 68 2.36 3.03 4.42
C ALA A 68 2.03 4.37 5.08
N PHE A 69 1.26 4.35 6.17
CA PHE A 69 0.90 5.55 6.93
C PHE A 69 2.01 6.03 7.88
N GLY A 70 3.07 5.23 8.04
CA GLY A 70 4.25 5.56 8.86
C GLY A 70 4.21 5.04 10.30
N ASN A 71 3.25 4.19 10.65
CA ASN A 71 3.06 3.63 11.99
C ASN A 71 3.85 2.31 12.16
N ARG A 72 5.17 2.39 12.13
CA ARG A 72 6.07 1.22 12.09
C ARG A 72 5.84 0.19 13.21
N THR A 73 5.54 0.63 14.41
CA THR A 73 5.30 -0.24 15.57
C THR A 73 4.02 -1.07 15.39
N GLU A 74 2.93 -0.41 14.97
CA GLU A 74 1.65 -1.07 14.72
C GLU A 74 1.73 -2.02 13.51
N ALA A 75 2.42 -1.61 12.43
CA ALA A 75 2.67 -2.45 11.28
C ALA A 75 3.41 -3.75 11.67
N ARG A 76 4.50 -3.63 12.44
CA ARG A 76 5.25 -4.79 12.93
C ARG A 76 4.38 -5.72 13.78
N ARG A 77 3.57 -5.14 14.69
CA ARG A 77 2.69 -5.91 15.57
C ARG A 77 1.64 -6.67 14.76
N ALA A 78 1.01 -6.03 13.80
CA ALA A 78 -0.01 -6.63 12.94
C ALA A 78 0.59 -7.78 12.10
N ALA A 79 1.71 -7.54 11.41
CA ALA A 79 2.40 -8.57 10.61
C ALA A 79 2.86 -9.77 11.45
N ALA A 80 3.41 -9.54 12.64
CA ALA A 80 3.79 -10.63 13.52
C ALA A 80 2.56 -11.45 14.00
N THR A 81 1.41 -10.80 14.18
CA THR A 81 0.17 -11.47 14.57
C THR A 81 -0.39 -12.32 13.42
N GLY A 82 -0.41 -11.82 12.19
CA GLY A 82 -0.81 -12.57 11.01
C GLY A 82 0.06 -13.80 10.77
N LEU A 83 1.39 -13.63 10.78
CA LEU A 83 2.35 -14.74 10.66
C LEU A 83 2.18 -15.80 11.74
N LYS A 84 1.85 -15.42 12.99
CA LYS A 84 1.59 -16.38 14.06
C LYS A 84 0.30 -17.16 13.82
N LEU A 85 -0.71 -16.53 13.24
CA LEU A 85 -2.02 -17.14 13.01
C LEU A 85 -1.99 -18.17 11.87
N ALA A 86 -1.28 -17.87 10.78
CA ALA A 86 -1.18 -18.73 9.61
C ALA A 86 0.24 -18.72 9.00
N PRO A 87 1.24 -19.33 9.69
CA PRO A 87 2.66 -19.20 9.31
C PRO A 87 3.00 -19.90 7.99
N ALA A 88 2.16 -20.80 7.51
CA ALA A 88 2.36 -21.54 6.27
C ALA A 88 1.63 -20.92 5.06
N ALA A 89 0.76 -19.92 5.27
CA ALA A 89 -0.02 -19.31 4.20
C ALA A 89 0.88 -18.43 3.32
N GLN A 90 0.73 -18.62 2.00
CA GLN A 90 1.52 -17.90 0.99
C GLN A 90 1.29 -16.38 1.09
N GLY A 91 0.02 -15.97 1.09
CA GLY A 91 -0.37 -14.58 1.14
C GLY A 91 0.12 -13.85 2.39
N VAL A 92 -0.07 -14.49 3.55
CA VAL A 92 0.40 -13.96 4.84
C VAL A 92 1.91 -13.71 4.80
N SER A 93 2.68 -14.67 4.30
CA SER A 93 4.14 -14.54 4.21
C SER A 93 4.57 -13.44 3.22
N ALA A 94 3.86 -13.29 2.09
CA ALA A 94 4.17 -12.30 1.07
C ALA A 94 3.87 -10.86 1.55
N GLU A 95 2.70 -10.64 2.13
CA GLU A 95 2.30 -9.32 2.63
C GLU A 95 3.11 -8.93 3.87
N ALA A 96 3.39 -9.88 4.77
CA ALA A 96 4.30 -9.65 5.90
C ALA A 96 5.70 -9.25 5.43
N ALA A 97 6.27 -9.96 4.43
CA ALA A 97 7.59 -9.64 3.90
C ALA A 97 7.64 -8.20 3.35
N LEU A 98 6.62 -7.79 2.60
CA LEU A 98 6.53 -6.42 2.11
C LEU A 98 6.36 -5.42 3.26
N THR A 99 5.54 -5.73 4.26
CA THR A 99 5.39 -4.89 5.47
C THR A 99 6.71 -4.69 6.18
N TYR A 100 7.46 -5.77 6.44
CA TYR A 100 8.77 -5.69 7.10
C TYR A 100 9.78 -4.89 6.26
N ALA A 101 9.75 -5.03 4.93
CA ALA A 101 10.55 -4.20 4.04
C ALA A 101 10.16 -2.72 4.17
N MET A 102 8.87 -2.38 4.13
CA MET A 102 8.39 -0.99 4.23
C MET A 102 8.75 -0.33 5.56
N ILE A 103 8.74 -1.06 6.66
CA ILE A 103 9.13 -0.51 7.99
C ILE A 103 10.64 -0.53 8.24
N GLY A 104 11.44 -1.06 7.30
CA GLY A 104 12.90 -1.08 7.38
C GLY A 104 13.50 -2.24 8.16
N ASP A 105 12.72 -3.29 8.46
CA ASP A 105 13.22 -4.54 9.05
C ASP A 105 13.74 -5.46 7.94
N ALA A 106 14.95 -5.14 7.46
CA ALA A 106 15.53 -5.82 6.31
C ALA A 106 15.78 -7.31 6.54
N LEU A 107 16.23 -7.69 7.74
CA LEU A 107 16.55 -9.09 8.03
C LEU A 107 15.30 -9.99 7.95
N THR A 108 14.21 -9.56 8.57
CA THR A 108 12.94 -10.31 8.54
C THR A 108 12.37 -10.36 7.13
N ALA A 109 12.37 -9.22 6.41
CA ALA A 109 11.88 -9.15 5.04
C ALA A 109 12.67 -10.05 4.08
N GLU A 110 14.00 -10.05 4.15
CA GLU A 110 14.87 -10.91 3.34
C GLU A 110 14.65 -12.38 3.63
N THR A 111 14.54 -12.76 4.89
CA THR A 111 14.29 -14.14 5.31
C THR A 111 12.99 -14.66 4.72
N LEU A 112 11.91 -13.87 4.82
CA LEU A 112 10.61 -14.24 4.26
C LEU A 112 10.64 -14.26 2.72
N ALA A 113 11.27 -13.28 2.06
CA ALA A 113 11.39 -13.24 0.60
C ALA A 113 12.16 -14.45 0.05
N GLN A 114 13.27 -14.83 0.70
CA GLN A 114 14.04 -16.03 0.33
C GLN A 114 13.22 -17.32 0.51
N ALA A 115 12.46 -17.43 1.58
CA ALA A 115 11.58 -18.57 1.83
C ALA A 115 10.48 -18.67 0.75
N LEU A 116 9.86 -17.55 0.39
CA LEU A 116 8.85 -17.46 -0.68
C LEU A 116 9.44 -17.85 -2.04
N ASN A 117 10.60 -17.30 -2.41
CA ASN A 117 11.29 -17.60 -3.64
C ASN A 117 11.62 -19.09 -3.76
N LYS A 118 12.11 -19.70 -2.69
CA LYS A 118 12.45 -21.13 -2.64
C LYS A 118 11.20 -22.03 -2.70
N ARG A 119 10.10 -21.62 -2.02
CA ARG A 119 8.89 -22.43 -1.91
C ARG A 119 8.00 -22.36 -3.15
N TYR A 120 8.00 -21.22 -3.84
CA TYR A 120 7.12 -20.95 -4.99
C TYR A 120 7.89 -20.54 -6.26
N PRO A 121 8.86 -21.35 -6.74
CA PRO A 121 9.76 -20.97 -7.84
C PRO A 121 9.06 -20.84 -9.19
N LEU A 122 7.88 -21.44 -9.35
CA LEU A 122 7.11 -21.42 -10.58
C LEU A 122 5.81 -20.59 -10.49
N ASP A 123 5.56 -19.94 -9.37
CA ASP A 123 4.39 -19.09 -9.21
C ASP A 123 4.65 -17.73 -9.89
N THR A 124 3.86 -17.44 -10.93
CA THR A 124 4.04 -16.23 -11.75
C THR A 124 3.86 -14.94 -10.93
N GLN A 125 2.85 -14.86 -10.06
CA GLN A 125 2.65 -13.67 -9.25
C GLN A 125 3.77 -13.50 -8.23
N MET A 126 4.18 -14.60 -7.59
CA MET A 126 5.28 -14.55 -6.63
C MET A 126 6.58 -14.10 -7.26
N GLN A 127 6.95 -14.69 -8.41
CA GLN A 127 8.23 -14.45 -9.07
C GLN A 127 8.27 -13.13 -9.87
N SER A 128 7.13 -12.69 -10.41
CA SER A 128 7.09 -11.48 -11.25
C SER A 128 6.62 -10.23 -10.53
N LEU A 129 5.96 -10.36 -9.37
CA LEU A 129 5.39 -9.21 -8.65
C LEU A 129 5.84 -9.15 -7.20
N TRP A 130 5.55 -10.17 -6.38
CA TRP A 130 5.76 -10.08 -4.92
C TRP A 130 7.24 -10.03 -4.53
N VAL A 131 8.03 -11.02 -4.95
CA VAL A 131 9.47 -11.07 -4.62
C VAL A 131 10.20 -9.84 -5.17
N PRO A 132 10.04 -9.45 -6.45
CA PRO A 132 10.65 -8.23 -6.96
C PRO A 132 10.20 -6.95 -6.23
N THR A 133 8.95 -6.88 -5.77
CA THR A 133 8.44 -5.70 -5.02
C THR A 133 9.10 -5.59 -3.65
N ILE A 134 9.23 -6.72 -2.93
CA ILE A 134 9.91 -6.77 -1.64
C ILE A 134 11.40 -6.38 -1.80
N GLU A 135 12.07 -6.95 -2.79
CA GLU A 135 13.48 -6.65 -3.08
C GLU A 135 13.67 -5.19 -3.49
N ALA A 136 12.77 -4.62 -4.30
CA ALA A 136 12.79 -3.21 -4.67
C ALA A 136 12.61 -2.30 -3.46
N GLN A 137 11.68 -2.62 -2.55
CA GLN A 137 11.51 -1.86 -1.31
C GLN A 137 12.76 -1.92 -0.43
N LEU A 138 13.42 -3.08 -0.33
CA LEU A 138 14.68 -3.22 0.38
C LEU A 138 15.80 -2.39 -0.27
N ALA A 139 15.86 -2.36 -1.60
CA ALA A 139 16.83 -1.54 -2.34
C ALA A 139 16.57 -0.03 -2.12
N ILE A 140 15.30 0.41 -2.09
CA ILE A 140 14.91 1.79 -1.73
C ILE A 140 15.44 2.16 -0.35
N ASN A 141 15.24 1.31 0.65
CA ASN A 141 15.68 1.56 2.02
C ASN A 141 17.20 1.71 2.14
N ARG A 142 17.95 0.97 1.32
CA ARG A 142 19.42 1.04 1.24
C ARG A 142 19.92 2.19 0.36
N LYS A 143 19.03 2.93 -0.28
CA LYS A 143 19.34 3.93 -1.32
C LYS A 143 20.20 3.35 -2.45
N ALA A 144 19.99 2.06 -2.75
CA ALA A 144 20.76 1.35 -3.76
C ALA A 144 20.27 1.70 -5.17
N PRO A 145 21.16 1.92 -6.13
CA PRO A 145 20.77 2.07 -7.53
C PRO A 145 20.22 0.74 -8.04
N GLY A 146 19.10 0.77 -8.77
CA GLY A 146 18.54 -0.42 -9.41
C GLY A 146 17.20 -0.91 -8.83
N ALA A 147 16.65 -0.26 -7.80
CA ALA A 147 15.30 -0.56 -7.30
C ALA A 147 14.24 -0.55 -8.43
N VAL A 148 14.33 0.41 -9.34
CA VAL A 148 13.46 0.50 -10.53
C VAL A 148 13.58 -0.73 -11.41
N ARG A 149 14.82 -1.21 -11.66
CA ARG A 149 15.08 -2.35 -12.56
C ARG A 149 14.44 -3.65 -12.07
N LEU A 150 14.36 -3.85 -10.77
CA LEU A 150 13.69 -5.02 -10.19
C LEU A 150 12.21 -5.10 -10.56
N LEU A 151 11.56 -3.96 -10.83
CA LEU A 151 10.14 -3.86 -11.15
C LEU A 151 9.85 -3.60 -12.64
N GLN A 152 10.86 -3.50 -13.50
CA GLN A 152 10.68 -3.24 -14.93
C GLN A 152 10.14 -4.46 -15.71
N ASN A 153 10.32 -5.66 -15.17
CA ASN A 153 9.94 -6.91 -15.84
C ASN A 153 8.46 -7.28 -15.62
N ALA A 154 7.73 -6.60 -14.74
CA ALA A 154 6.30 -6.81 -14.59
C ALA A 154 5.57 -6.25 -15.82
N SER A 155 5.00 -7.15 -16.65
CA SER A 155 4.19 -6.71 -17.79
C SER A 155 2.83 -6.17 -17.30
N PRO A 156 2.22 -5.19 -18.00
CA PRO A 156 0.92 -4.63 -17.61
C PRO A 156 -0.18 -5.67 -17.33
N PRO A 157 -0.37 -6.75 -18.13
CA PRO A 157 -1.36 -7.76 -17.82
C PRO A 157 -1.14 -8.47 -16.47
N ILE A 158 0.11 -8.72 -16.08
CA ILE A 158 0.44 -9.32 -14.79
C ILE A 158 0.24 -8.30 -13.67
N GLU A 159 0.70 -7.08 -13.85
CA GLU A 159 0.65 -6.01 -12.86
C GLU A 159 -0.80 -5.63 -12.49
N PHE A 160 -1.65 -5.42 -13.51
CA PHE A 160 -3.06 -5.07 -13.30
C PHE A 160 -3.93 -6.27 -12.92
N GLY A 161 -3.52 -7.48 -13.25
CA GLY A 161 -4.18 -8.72 -12.87
C GLY A 161 -3.77 -9.27 -11.50
N ALA A 162 -2.76 -8.67 -10.85
CA ALA A 162 -2.34 -9.10 -9.52
C ALA A 162 -3.40 -8.76 -8.48
N ILE A 163 -3.83 -9.76 -7.72
CA ILE A 163 -4.87 -9.63 -6.71
C ILE A 163 -4.30 -9.88 -5.31
N GLN A 164 -4.90 -9.25 -4.32
CA GLN A 164 -4.69 -9.61 -2.92
C GLN A 164 -5.22 -11.02 -2.63
N PHE A 165 -4.64 -11.66 -1.64
CA PHE A 165 -4.95 -13.06 -1.34
C PHE A 165 -6.35 -13.27 -0.74
N ALA A 166 -6.94 -12.28 -0.07
CA ALA A 166 -8.25 -12.42 0.54
C ALA A 166 -9.38 -11.71 -0.22
N ASN A 167 -9.17 -10.48 -0.67
CA ASN A 167 -10.24 -9.61 -1.13
C ASN A 167 -10.39 -9.59 -2.66
N SER A 168 -9.57 -10.33 -3.40
CA SER A 168 -9.55 -10.34 -4.86
C SER A 168 -9.46 -8.93 -5.51
N ILE A 169 -8.76 -8.02 -4.85
CA ILE A 169 -8.54 -6.62 -5.26
C ILE A 169 -7.08 -6.46 -5.63
N SER A 170 -6.78 -5.70 -6.69
CA SER A 170 -5.41 -5.31 -6.98
C SER A 170 -5.11 -3.95 -6.35
N CYS A 171 -4.21 -3.92 -5.38
CA CYS A 171 -3.75 -2.68 -4.76
C CYS A 171 -2.55 -2.05 -5.49
N LEU A 172 -2.12 -2.60 -6.60
CA LEU A 172 -1.00 -2.12 -7.43
C LEU A 172 0.26 -1.79 -6.60
N TYR A 173 0.60 -2.64 -5.63
CA TYR A 173 1.80 -2.45 -4.80
C TYR A 173 3.09 -2.29 -5.62
N PRO A 174 3.33 -3.12 -6.67
CA PRO A 174 4.53 -2.96 -7.50
C PRO A 174 4.62 -1.59 -8.16
N THR A 175 3.49 -1.06 -8.68
CA THR A 175 3.39 0.26 -9.30
C THR A 175 3.70 1.36 -8.28
N TYR A 176 3.14 1.25 -7.07
CA TYR A 176 3.38 2.22 -5.99
C TYR A 176 4.86 2.23 -5.58
N ILE A 177 5.46 1.07 -5.35
CA ILE A 177 6.89 0.95 -4.97
C ILE A 177 7.80 1.41 -6.11
N ARG A 178 7.46 1.17 -7.38
CA ARG A 178 8.21 1.68 -8.53
C ARG A 178 8.16 3.20 -8.61
N GLY A 179 7.01 3.81 -8.33
CA GLY A 179 6.88 5.26 -8.19
C GLY A 179 7.82 5.82 -7.10
N GLN A 180 7.90 5.16 -5.95
CA GLN A 180 8.84 5.54 -4.88
C GLN A 180 10.31 5.36 -5.29
N ALA A 181 10.64 4.30 -6.04
CA ALA A 181 11.98 4.07 -6.56
C ALA A 181 12.40 5.17 -7.54
N TYR A 182 11.48 5.63 -8.39
CA TYR A 182 11.72 6.78 -9.29
C TYR A 182 11.91 8.08 -8.51
N LEU A 183 11.14 8.33 -7.43
CA LEU A 183 11.36 9.48 -6.57
C LEU A 183 12.75 9.47 -5.95
N LEU A 184 13.20 8.32 -5.44
CA LEU A 184 14.54 8.16 -4.88
C LEU A 184 15.64 8.41 -5.92
N SER A 185 15.39 8.05 -7.17
CA SER A 185 16.31 8.23 -8.30
C SER A 185 16.19 9.61 -8.94
N GLU A 186 15.47 10.55 -8.32
CA GLU A 186 15.23 11.92 -8.80
C GLU A 186 14.56 12.00 -10.20
N GLN A 187 13.83 10.95 -10.59
CA GLN A 187 13.12 10.85 -11.86
C GLN A 187 11.64 11.25 -11.69
N GLY A 188 11.39 12.53 -11.43
CA GLY A 188 10.06 13.05 -11.08
C GLY A 188 8.98 12.75 -12.13
N ALA A 189 9.28 12.86 -13.42
CA ALA A 189 8.29 12.58 -14.47
C ALA A 189 7.86 11.11 -14.51
N ALA A 190 8.82 10.18 -14.38
CA ALA A 190 8.54 8.75 -14.31
C ALA A 190 7.78 8.37 -13.02
N ALA A 191 8.16 8.98 -11.90
CA ALA A 191 7.44 8.79 -10.63
C ALA A 191 5.98 9.25 -10.73
N ALA A 192 5.74 10.44 -11.29
CA ALA A 192 4.39 10.97 -11.50
C ALA A 192 3.54 10.03 -12.37
N ALA A 193 4.11 9.48 -13.44
CA ALA A 193 3.42 8.55 -14.33
C ALA A 193 3.01 7.25 -13.60
N GLU A 194 3.87 6.70 -12.72
CA GLU A 194 3.53 5.49 -11.95
C GLU A 194 2.39 5.75 -10.95
N PHE A 195 2.46 6.82 -10.19
CA PHE A 195 1.37 7.15 -9.26
C PHE A 195 0.08 7.51 -9.98
N GLN A 196 0.17 8.17 -11.15
CA GLN A 196 -1.00 8.48 -11.98
C GLN A 196 -1.69 7.21 -12.49
N LYS A 197 -0.94 6.15 -12.85
CA LYS A 197 -1.55 4.85 -13.22
C LYS A 197 -2.48 4.32 -12.13
N ILE A 198 -2.11 4.47 -10.86
CA ILE A 198 -2.95 4.03 -9.73
C ILE A 198 -4.26 4.82 -9.70
N LEU A 199 -4.20 6.15 -9.90
CA LEU A 199 -5.37 7.02 -9.93
C LEU A 199 -6.27 6.75 -11.14
N ASP A 200 -5.68 6.51 -12.31
CA ASP A 200 -6.39 6.21 -13.56
C ASP A 200 -7.10 4.84 -13.51
N HIS A 201 -6.66 3.94 -12.63
CA HIS A 201 -7.24 2.60 -12.46
C HIS A 201 -7.98 2.45 -11.12
N SER A 202 -8.66 3.50 -10.66
CA SER A 202 -9.43 3.50 -9.41
C SER A 202 -10.46 2.37 -9.33
N GLY A 203 -11.03 1.94 -10.47
CA GLY A 203 -11.94 0.79 -10.55
C GLY A 203 -11.27 -0.57 -10.26
N ILE A 204 -9.94 -0.68 -10.34
CA ILE A 204 -9.15 -1.85 -9.95
C ILE A 204 -8.68 -1.72 -8.50
N VAL A 205 -8.20 -0.53 -8.14
CA VAL A 205 -7.60 -0.25 -6.83
C VAL A 205 -8.64 -0.12 -5.71
N TRP A 206 -9.83 0.31 -6.04
CA TRP A 206 -10.95 0.51 -5.09
C TRP A 206 -10.55 1.38 -3.90
N ASN A 207 -10.63 0.80 -2.71
CA ASN A 207 -10.36 1.41 -1.42
C ASN A 207 -8.99 1.05 -0.83
N CYS A 208 -8.06 0.55 -1.65
CA CYS A 208 -6.70 0.32 -1.19
C CYS A 208 -6.01 1.64 -0.79
N TRP A 209 -5.21 1.61 0.25
CA TRP A 209 -4.43 2.75 0.70
C TRP A 209 -3.51 3.34 -0.38
N THR A 210 -3.08 2.53 -1.36
CA THR A 210 -2.28 2.99 -2.50
C THR A 210 -3.01 4.04 -3.32
N GLY A 211 -4.33 3.93 -3.49
CA GLY A 211 -5.15 4.92 -4.18
C GLY A 211 -5.12 6.29 -3.47
N ALA A 212 -5.33 6.31 -2.16
CA ALA A 212 -5.24 7.55 -1.39
C ALA A 212 -3.84 8.16 -1.41
N LEU A 213 -2.79 7.34 -1.19
CA LEU A 213 -1.42 7.82 -1.14
C LEU A 213 -0.81 8.11 -2.52
N ALA A 214 -1.41 7.64 -3.62
CA ALA A 214 -0.98 8.01 -4.97
C ALA A 214 -1.09 9.52 -5.22
N HIS A 215 -2.07 10.21 -4.65
CA HIS A 215 -2.14 11.68 -4.69
C HIS A 215 -0.90 12.33 -4.08
N VAL A 216 -0.44 11.85 -2.93
CA VAL A 216 0.81 12.31 -2.30
C VAL A 216 2.02 11.97 -3.17
N GLY A 217 2.00 10.79 -3.79
CA GLY A 217 3.04 10.36 -4.74
C GLY A 217 3.15 11.30 -5.93
N VAL A 218 2.03 11.62 -6.59
CA VAL A 218 1.96 12.60 -7.70
C VAL A 218 2.43 13.98 -7.24
N ALA A 219 2.02 14.42 -6.05
CA ALA A 219 2.41 15.71 -5.50
C ALA A 219 3.93 15.79 -5.30
N ARG A 220 4.54 14.80 -4.65
CA ARG A 220 6.00 14.72 -4.44
C ARG A 220 6.78 14.66 -5.75
N ALA A 221 6.28 13.90 -6.71
CA ALA A 221 6.90 13.76 -8.03
C ALA A 221 6.90 15.09 -8.81
N ASN A 222 5.80 15.83 -8.80
CA ASN A 222 5.74 17.15 -9.42
C ASN A 222 6.54 18.21 -8.63
N ALA A 223 6.59 18.13 -7.31
CA ALA A 223 7.45 18.99 -6.50
C ALA A 223 8.95 18.78 -6.83
N LEU A 224 9.34 17.53 -7.07
CA LEU A 224 10.69 17.18 -7.51
C LEU A 224 10.97 17.76 -8.92
N GLN A 225 10.01 17.67 -9.86
CA GLN A 225 10.13 18.28 -11.18
C GLN A 225 10.28 19.82 -11.07
N ALA A 226 9.47 20.46 -10.22
CA ALA A 226 9.55 21.90 -9.99
C ALA A 226 10.92 22.33 -9.46
N LYS A 227 11.52 21.55 -8.57
CA LYS A 227 12.86 21.80 -8.04
C LYS A 227 13.95 21.70 -9.12
N ASN A 228 13.78 20.80 -10.08
CA ASN A 228 14.77 20.49 -11.12
C ASN A 228 14.53 21.26 -12.44
N SER A 229 13.51 22.11 -12.50
CA SER A 229 13.15 22.93 -13.67
C SER A 229 13.16 24.41 -13.32
N THR A 230 13.27 25.28 -14.33
CA THR A 230 13.23 26.72 -14.16
C THR A 230 12.15 27.36 -15.07
N GLY A 231 11.74 28.58 -14.78
CA GLY A 231 10.75 29.32 -15.56
C GLY A 231 9.39 28.63 -15.63
N ALA A 232 8.71 28.75 -16.74
CA ALA A 232 7.33 28.29 -16.92
C ALA A 232 7.13 26.80 -16.63
N ASP A 233 8.12 25.94 -16.94
CA ASP A 233 8.04 24.50 -16.67
C ASP A 233 8.11 24.19 -15.18
N GLY A 234 8.97 24.91 -14.44
CA GLY A 234 9.05 24.82 -12.99
C GLY A 234 7.76 25.27 -12.31
N ASP A 235 7.19 26.40 -12.75
CA ASP A 235 5.92 26.91 -12.24
C ASP A 235 4.75 25.97 -12.54
N ALA A 236 4.70 25.41 -13.74
CA ALA A 236 3.68 24.42 -14.11
C ALA A 236 3.77 23.15 -13.25
N ALA A 237 4.98 22.65 -12.99
CA ALA A 237 5.20 21.49 -12.13
C ALA A 237 4.81 21.80 -10.68
N ARG A 238 5.15 22.99 -10.15
CA ARG A 238 4.74 23.44 -8.82
C ARG A 238 3.22 23.50 -8.70
N ASN A 239 2.53 24.04 -9.69
CA ASN A 239 1.06 24.12 -9.69
C ASN A 239 0.42 22.72 -9.68
N ARG A 240 0.97 21.76 -10.46
CA ARG A 240 0.51 20.36 -10.40
C ARG A 240 0.75 19.71 -9.05
N ALA A 241 1.89 20.00 -8.41
CA ALA A 241 2.18 19.50 -7.07
C ALA A 241 1.19 20.04 -6.04
N LEU A 242 0.92 21.35 -6.06
CA LEU A 242 -0.07 21.98 -5.18
C LEU A 242 -1.48 21.43 -5.38
N ALA A 243 -1.89 21.20 -6.62
CA ALA A 243 -3.19 20.58 -6.94
C ALA A 243 -3.29 19.16 -6.35
N ALA A 244 -2.30 18.31 -6.57
CA ALA A 244 -2.29 16.94 -6.06
C ALA A 244 -2.25 16.85 -4.52
N TYR A 245 -1.50 17.74 -3.84
CA TYR A 245 -1.59 17.84 -2.38
C TYR A 245 -2.98 18.28 -1.91
N LYS A 246 -3.59 19.25 -2.59
CA LYS A 246 -4.93 19.72 -2.27
C LYS A 246 -5.97 18.59 -2.42
N ASP A 247 -5.87 17.78 -3.47
CA ASP A 247 -6.74 16.63 -3.69
C ASP A 247 -6.63 15.63 -2.52
N PHE A 248 -5.39 15.28 -2.13
CA PHE A 248 -5.15 14.42 -0.96
C PHE A 248 -5.71 15.03 0.33
N LEU A 249 -5.42 16.30 0.60
CA LEU A 249 -5.88 16.97 1.82
C LEU A 249 -7.41 17.16 1.85
N THR A 250 -8.05 17.23 0.69
CA THR A 250 -9.50 17.24 0.58
C THR A 250 -10.10 15.87 0.86
N LEU A 251 -9.49 14.81 0.32
CA LEU A 251 -9.86 13.42 0.62
C LEU A 251 -9.72 13.13 2.11
N TRP A 252 -8.63 13.60 2.73
CA TRP A 252 -8.30 13.37 4.14
C TRP A 252 -8.66 14.55 5.06
N LYS A 253 -9.68 15.34 4.72
CA LYS A 253 -10.09 16.53 5.51
C LYS A 253 -10.48 16.19 6.96
N ASP A 254 -11.11 15.02 7.14
CA ASP A 254 -11.59 14.51 8.42
C ASP A 254 -10.69 13.37 8.98
N ALA A 255 -9.48 13.20 8.41
CA ALA A 255 -8.55 12.15 8.80
C ALA A 255 -8.05 12.32 10.25
N ASP A 256 -7.68 11.19 10.87
CA ASP A 256 -7.07 11.19 12.19
C ASP A 256 -5.78 12.05 12.16
N PRO A 257 -5.66 13.07 13.04
CA PRO A 257 -4.61 14.09 12.92
C PRO A 257 -3.21 13.59 13.27
N ASP A 258 -3.09 12.43 13.89
CA ASP A 258 -1.84 11.84 14.35
C ASP A 258 -1.16 10.94 13.30
N ILE A 259 -1.81 10.66 12.16
CA ILE A 259 -1.24 9.85 11.08
C ILE A 259 0.03 10.52 10.53
N PRO A 260 1.20 9.84 10.57
CA PRO A 260 2.47 10.46 10.19
C PRO A 260 2.51 10.98 8.75
N VAL A 261 2.04 10.20 7.77
CA VAL A 261 2.03 10.61 6.36
C VAL A 261 1.13 11.82 6.12
N TYR A 262 0.02 11.96 6.85
CA TYR A 262 -0.88 13.11 6.76
C TYR A 262 -0.20 14.39 7.25
N ARG A 263 0.44 14.32 8.42
CA ARG A 263 1.22 15.47 8.95
C ARG A 263 2.34 15.86 8.01
N GLN A 264 3.03 14.87 7.44
CA GLN A 264 4.09 15.12 6.48
C GLN A 264 3.57 15.80 5.21
N ALA A 265 2.48 15.30 4.63
CA ALA A 265 1.87 15.89 3.43
C ALA A 265 1.41 17.35 3.66
N LYS A 266 0.83 17.65 4.83
CA LYS A 266 0.47 19.03 5.22
C LYS A 266 1.70 19.95 5.28
N ALA A 267 2.79 19.47 5.88
CA ALA A 267 4.03 20.22 5.97
C ALA A 267 4.70 20.42 4.61
N GLU A 268 4.65 19.42 3.72
CA GLU A 268 5.17 19.51 2.35
C GLU A 268 4.36 20.49 1.52
N TYR A 269 3.03 20.46 1.62
CA TYR A 269 2.13 21.41 0.95
C TYR A 269 2.42 22.86 1.38
N ALA A 270 2.51 23.11 2.70
CA ALA A 270 2.78 24.43 3.23
C ALA A 270 4.13 25.03 2.77
N LYS A 271 5.14 24.18 2.50
CA LYS A 271 6.45 24.63 1.98
C LYS A 271 6.42 25.00 0.50
N LEU A 272 5.42 24.52 -0.24
CA LEU A 272 5.25 24.81 -1.66
C LEU A 272 4.43 26.09 -1.91
N GLN A 273 3.61 26.53 -0.97
CA GLN A 273 2.88 27.80 -1.05
C GLN A 273 3.82 28.98 -0.93
#